data_1b5095e79b7c95c779e499536c1dcfab
#
_entry.id   1b5095e79b7c95c779e499536c1dcfab
#
_cell.length_a   1.000
_cell.length_b   1.000
_cell.length_c   1.000
_cell.angle_alpha   90.00
_cell.angle_beta   90.00
_cell.angle_gamma   90.00
#
_symmetry.space_group_name_H-M   'P 1'
#
loop_
_entity.id
_entity.type
_entity.pdbx_description
1 polymer ?
#
loop_
_entity_poly.entity_id
_entity_poly.type
_entity_poly.pdbx_seq_one_letter_code
_entity_poly.pdbx_strand_id
1 'polypeptide(L)'
;ESLLGGSGVDGAIHAAAGPELFQECLTLGGCKTGKAKITKGYHLKADYVIHTPGPIYSVHKEPEKLLASCYRNCMKLAMEHDIHEIAFPAISTGVYGYPKEEAAKIATETVAQCLKEHPDYEMLVHFVCFGMRDYDIYEEIL
;
A
#
# COMPACT_ATOMS: atom_id res chain seq x y z
N GLU A 1 11.71 -6.18 0.81
CA GLU A 1 12.01 -4.99 1.64
C GLU A 1 13.03 -4.03 1.00
N SER A 2 13.63 -4.42 -0.12
CA SER A 2 14.63 -3.58 -0.78
C SER A 2 14.05 -2.35 -1.49
N LEU A 3 12.78 -2.39 -1.88
CA LEU A 3 12.09 -1.34 -2.64
C LEU A 3 12.64 -1.15 -4.07
N LEU A 4 13.41 -2.08 -4.58
CA LEU A 4 14.10 -1.95 -5.88
C LEU A 4 13.30 -2.51 -7.06
N GLY A 5 12.04 -2.83 -6.83
CA GLY A 5 11.19 -3.44 -7.84
C GLY A 5 11.17 -4.95 -7.73
N GLY A 6 10.29 -5.56 -8.48
CA GLY A 6 10.10 -7.00 -8.49
C GLY A 6 9.02 -7.35 -9.48
N SER A 7 8.15 -8.26 -9.13
CA SER A 7 7.01 -8.65 -9.96
C SER A 7 5.73 -7.97 -9.47
N GLY A 8 4.62 -8.21 -10.15
CA GLY A 8 3.31 -7.70 -9.75
C GLY A 8 3.20 -6.20 -9.82
N VAL A 9 2.50 -5.63 -8.84
CA VAL A 9 2.23 -4.18 -8.79
C VAL A 9 3.52 -3.37 -8.65
N ASP A 10 4.44 -3.82 -7.82
CA ASP A 10 5.72 -3.12 -7.60
C ASP A 10 6.52 -3.05 -8.90
N GLY A 11 6.62 -4.16 -9.62
CA GLY A 11 7.29 -4.18 -10.93
C GLY A 11 6.61 -3.27 -11.95
N ALA A 12 5.27 -3.26 -11.98
CA ALA A 12 4.51 -2.39 -12.89
C ALA A 12 4.73 -0.90 -12.56
N ILE A 13 4.77 -0.55 -11.29
CA ILE A 13 5.00 0.83 -10.86
C ILE A 13 6.40 1.28 -11.26
N HIS A 14 7.43 0.47 -11.02
CA HIS A 14 8.80 0.81 -11.43
C HIS A 14 8.92 0.94 -12.95
N ALA A 15 8.28 0.06 -13.71
CA ALA A 15 8.29 0.14 -15.17
C ALA A 15 7.64 1.43 -15.68
N ALA A 16 6.51 1.81 -15.11
CA ALA A 16 5.78 3.02 -15.52
C ALA A 16 6.46 4.30 -15.06
N ALA A 17 7.06 4.32 -13.88
CA ALA A 17 7.70 5.51 -13.31
C ALA A 17 9.03 5.84 -14.00
N GLY A 18 9.72 4.84 -14.53
CA GLY A 18 11.03 5.02 -15.15
C GLY A 18 12.19 4.82 -14.18
N PRO A 19 13.44 4.97 -14.67
CA PRO A 19 14.64 4.63 -13.89
C PRO A 19 14.88 5.55 -12.68
N GLU A 20 14.35 6.77 -12.69
CA GLU A 20 14.55 7.72 -11.58
C GLU A 20 13.94 7.20 -10.28
N LEU A 21 12.81 6.48 -10.34
CA LEU A 21 12.23 5.86 -9.15
C LEU A 21 13.18 4.84 -8.53
N PHE A 22 13.77 3.99 -9.36
CA PHE A 22 14.75 3.02 -8.91
C PHE A 22 15.93 3.71 -8.21
N GLN A 23 16.44 4.80 -8.79
CA GLN A 23 17.55 5.56 -8.22
C GLN A 23 17.19 6.14 -6.85
N GLU A 24 16.01 6.73 -6.71
CA GLU A 24 15.57 7.24 -5.41
C GLU A 24 15.40 6.12 -4.39
N CYS A 25 14.82 4.99 -4.79
CA CYS A 25 14.65 3.84 -3.90
C CYS A 25 15.99 3.31 -3.38
N LEU A 26 17.06 3.35 -4.18
CA LEU A 26 18.40 2.98 -3.74
C LEU A 26 18.85 3.82 -2.54
N THR A 27 18.47 5.10 -2.51
CA THR A 27 18.88 6.00 -1.42
C THR A 27 18.14 5.75 -0.11
N LEU A 28 17.00 5.03 -0.17
CA LEU A 28 16.18 4.79 1.03
C LEU A 28 16.76 3.71 1.95
N GLY A 29 17.61 2.83 1.44
CA GLY A 29 18.19 1.75 2.24
C GLY A 29 17.20 0.66 2.63
N GLY A 30 16.17 0.44 1.81
CA GLY A 30 15.12 -0.54 2.09
C GLY A 30 14.02 -0.02 3.00
N CYS A 31 13.11 -0.90 3.37
CA CYS A 31 11.99 -0.58 4.25
C CYS A 31 11.55 -1.86 4.95
N LYS A 32 11.41 -1.82 6.26
CA LYS A 32 10.99 -3.00 7.03
C LYS A 32 9.51 -3.30 6.79
N THR A 33 9.18 -4.59 6.83
CA THR A 33 7.80 -5.05 6.72
C THR A 33 6.90 -4.31 7.73
N GLY A 34 5.78 -3.80 7.26
CA GLY A 34 4.83 -3.03 8.06
C GLY A 34 5.13 -1.55 8.17
N LYS A 35 6.30 -1.12 7.72
CA LYS A 35 6.68 0.30 7.68
C LYS A 35 6.40 0.87 6.29
N ALA A 36 6.55 2.17 6.12
CA ALA A 36 6.31 2.83 4.84
C ALA A 36 7.32 3.96 4.61
N LYS A 37 7.66 4.17 3.34
CA LYS A 37 8.51 5.29 2.91
C LYS A 37 7.90 5.92 1.66
N ILE A 38 8.20 7.19 1.42
CA ILE A 38 7.61 7.94 0.31
C ILE A 38 8.69 8.40 -0.66
N THR A 39 8.38 8.34 -1.96
CA THR A 39 9.22 8.87 -3.03
C THR A 39 8.37 9.71 -3.97
N LYS A 40 9.03 10.38 -4.92
CA LYS A 40 8.32 11.02 -6.04
C LYS A 40 7.80 9.96 -7.00
N GLY A 41 6.81 10.35 -7.80
CA GLY A 41 6.19 9.45 -8.79
C GLY A 41 6.88 9.45 -10.15
N TYR A 42 7.71 10.45 -10.43
CA TYR A 42 8.44 10.62 -11.71
C TYR A 42 7.51 10.57 -12.92
N HIS A 43 7.59 9.53 -13.78
CA HIS A 43 6.76 9.46 -14.97
C HIS A 43 5.34 8.98 -14.73
N LEU A 44 5.01 8.61 -13.49
CA LEU A 44 3.63 8.27 -13.12
C LEU A 44 2.77 9.53 -13.12
N LYS A 45 1.45 9.34 -13.29
CA LYS A 45 0.50 10.46 -13.14
C LYS A 45 0.39 10.92 -11.69
N ALA A 46 0.67 10.03 -10.74
CA ALA A 46 0.70 10.36 -9.32
C ALA A 46 1.97 11.14 -8.98
N ASP A 47 1.84 12.11 -8.09
CA ASP A 47 2.98 12.94 -7.67
C ASP A 47 3.95 12.15 -6.78
N TYR A 48 3.44 11.18 -6.04
CA TYR A 48 4.21 10.40 -5.07
C TYR A 48 3.92 8.92 -5.18
N VAL A 49 4.86 8.12 -4.71
CA VAL A 49 4.65 6.69 -4.45
C VAL A 49 4.95 6.44 -2.98
N ILE A 50 4.05 5.79 -2.29
CA ILE A 50 4.29 5.33 -0.92
C ILE A 50 4.57 3.83 -1.00
N HIS A 51 5.73 3.43 -0.48
CA HIS A 51 6.21 2.07 -0.51
C HIS A 51 6.01 1.42 0.85
N THR A 52 5.40 0.26 0.88
CA THR A 52 5.23 -0.49 2.12
C THR A 52 5.38 -1.99 1.83
N PRO A 53 6.34 -2.66 2.47
CA PRO A 53 6.45 -4.12 2.34
C PRO A 53 5.38 -4.80 3.19
N GLY A 54 4.49 -5.54 2.53
CA GLY A 54 3.47 -6.31 3.22
C GLY A 54 4.03 -7.60 3.79
N PRO A 55 3.36 -8.21 4.77
CA PRO A 55 3.80 -9.47 5.34
C PRO A 55 3.56 -10.65 4.40
N ILE A 56 4.45 -11.64 4.49
CA ILE A 56 4.24 -12.95 3.85
C ILE A 56 3.42 -13.76 4.85
N TYR A 57 2.23 -14.17 4.46
CA TYR A 57 1.25 -14.73 5.39
C TYR A 57 1.77 -15.94 6.16
N SER A 58 2.45 -16.86 5.47
CA SER A 58 2.93 -18.11 6.07
C SER A 58 4.25 -17.98 6.83
N VAL A 59 4.94 -16.85 6.71
CA VAL A 59 6.30 -16.66 7.23
C VAL A 59 6.32 -15.74 8.45
N HIS A 60 5.64 -14.61 8.35
CA HIS A 60 5.65 -13.59 9.41
C HIS A 60 4.75 -13.97 10.57
N LYS A 61 5.19 -13.66 11.79
CA LYS A 61 4.35 -13.77 12.98
C LYS A 61 3.38 -12.59 13.01
N GLU A 62 2.17 -12.84 13.46
CA GLU A 62 1.13 -11.81 13.59
C GLU A 62 0.96 -11.01 12.29
N PRO A 63 0.73 -11.68 11.14
CA PRO A 63 0.62 -10.98 9.87
C PRO A 63 -0.52 -9.96 9.83
N GLU A 64 -1.57 -10.14 10.61
CA GLU A 64 -2.68 -9.20 10.72
C GLU A 64 -2.25 -7.85 11.28
N LYS A 65 -1.34 -7.85 12.25
CA LYS A 65 -0.81 -6.61 12.81
C LYS A 65 0.12 -5.90 11.83
N LEU A 66 0.95 -6.67 11.13
CA LEU A 66 1.85 -6.13 10.12
C LEU A 66 1.08 -5.55 8.93
N LEU A 67 0.03 -6.23 8.49
CA LEU A 67 -0.78 -5.73 7.38
C LEU A 67 -1.51 -4.44 7.77
N ALA A 68 -2.11 -4.40 8.96
CA ALA A 68 -2.73 -3.17 9.47
C ALA A 68 -1.71 -2.04 9.57
N SER A 69 -0.50 -2.34 10.02
CA SER A 69 0.59 -1.36 10.11
C SER A 69 0.96 -0.78 8.76
N CYS A 70 0.95 -1.60 7.69
CA CYS A 70 1.19 -1.11 6.33
C CYS A 70 0.19 -0.01 5.96
N TYR A 71 -1.10 -0.26 6.12
CA TYR A 71 -2.14 0.71 5.79
C TYR A 71 -2.07 1.94 6.68
N ARG A 72 -1.87 1.76 7.97
CA ARG A 72 -1.79 2.87 8.93
C ARG A 72 -0.60 3.78 8.62
N ASN A 73 0.57 3.21 8.37
CA ASN A 73 1.77 4.01 8.06
C ASN A 73 1.66 4.71 6.70
N CYS A 74 1.02 4.09 5.72
CA CYS A 74 0.75 4.75 4.44
C CYS A 74 -0.18 5.95 4.61
N MET A 75 -1.26 5.79 5.37
CA MET A 75 -2.19 6.89 5.64
C MET A 75 -1.50 8.03 6.39
N LYS A 76 -0.67 7.69 7.37
CA LYS A 76 0.09 8.67 8.14
C LYS A 76 1.02 9.49 7.24
N LEU A 77 1.80 8.82 6.39
CA LEU A 77 2.68 9.51 5.44
C LEU A 77 1.91 10.39 4.48
N ALA A 78 0.78 9.90 3.96
CA ALA A 78 -0.05 10.69 3.06
C ALA A 78 -0.52 11.98 3.73
N MET A 79 -1.00 11.90 4.96
CA MET A 79 -1.45 13.08 5.71
C MET A 79 -0.30 14.03 6.02
N GLU A 80 0.88 13.50 6.37
CA GLU A 80 2.07 14.32 6.63
C GLU A 80 2.54 15.09 5.40
N HIS A 81 2.26 14.57 4.21
CA HIS A 81 2.63 15.20 2.93
C HIS A 81 1.47 15.94 2.26
N ASP A 82 0.40 16.18 3.01
CA ASP A 82 -0.78 16.91 2.52
C ASP A 82 -1.39 16.28 1.27
N ILE A 83 -1.41 14.95 1.23
CA ILE A 83 -1.99 14.18 0.14
C ILE A 83 -3.46 13.92 0.46
N HIS A 84 -4.35 14.19 -0.50
CA HIS A 84 -5.80 14.07 -0.33
C HIS A 84 -6.43 13.00 -1.21
N GLU A 85 -5.63 12.25 -1.94
CA GLU A 85 -6.09 11.13 -2.75
C GLU A 85 -5.02 10.05 -2.79
N ILE A 86 -5.39 8.83 -2.44
CA ILE A 86 -4.46 7.69 -2.39
C ILE A 86 -5.13 6.45 -2.96
N ALA A 87 -4.34 5.64 -3.68
CA ALA A 87 -4.79 4.36 -4.22
C ALA A 87 -3.99 3.23 -3.61
N PHE A 88 -4.67 2.23 -3.10
CA PHE A 88 -4.06 1.03 -2.53
C PHE A 88 -4.34 -0.19 -3.39
N PRO A 89 -3.32 -1.01 -3.72
CA PRO A 89 -3.55 -2.36 -4.21
C PRO A 89 -3.93 -3.27 -3.04
N ALA A 90 -4.27 -4.51 -3.34
CA ALA A 90 -4.55 -5.53 -2.32
C ALA A 90 -3.23 -6.07 -1.75
N ILE A 91 -2.68 -5.38 -0.76
CA ILE A 91 -1.37 -5.70 -0.18
C ILE A 91 -1.32 -7.14 0.33
N SER A 92 -0.24 -7.86 0.04
CA SER A 92 0.06 -9.23 0.49
C SER A 92 -0.83 -10.32 -0.07
N THR A 93 -1.81 -10.03 -0.91
CA THR A 93 -2.76 -11.04 -1.39
C THR A 93 -2.31 -11.79 -2.65
N GLY A 94 -1.22 -11.37 -3.27
CA GLY A 94 -0.64 -12.09 -4.42
C GLY A 94 0.27 -13.23 -3.97
N VAL A 95 1.54 -13.14 -4.35
CA VAL A 95 2.55 -14.17 -4.03
C VAL A 95 2.70 -14.38 -2.52
N TYR A 96 2.49 -13.33 -1.72
CA TYR A 96 2.60 -13.42 -0.26
C TYR A 96 1.46 -14.21 0.39
N GLY A 97 0.44 -14.56 -0.34
CA GLY A 97 -0.55 -15.56 0.05
C GLY A 97 -1.56 -15.17 1.14
N TYR A 98 -1.68 -13.89 1.45
CA TYR A 98 -2.67 -13.46 2.44
C TYR A 98 -4.08 -13.75 1.92
N PRO A 99 -4.96 -14.39 2.73
CA PRO A 99 -6.35 -14.63 2.29
C PRO A 99 -7.06 -13.32 1.97
N LYS A 100 -7.71 -13.28 0.80
CA LYS A 100 -8.24 -12.04 0.24
C LYS A 100 -9.33 -11.39 1.11
N GLU A 101 -10.25 -12.18 1.63
CA GLU A 101 -11.32 -11.66 2.49
C GLU A 101 -10.79 -11.06 3.78
N GLU A 102 -9.86 -11.74 4.42
CA GLU A 102 -9.25 -11.26 5.66
C GLU A 102 -8.43 -10.01 5.42
N ALA A 103 -7.65 -9.99 4.33
CA ALA A 103 -6.84 -8.82 3.98
C ALA A 103 -7.71 -7.62 3.66
N ALA A 104 -8.79 -7.78 2.92
CA ALA A 104 -9.71 -6.70 2.59
C ALA A 104 -10.37 -6.11 3.84
N LYS A 105 -10.74 -6.97 4.79
CA LYS A 105 -11.32 -6.52 6.06
C LYS A 105 -10.32 -5.68 6.85
N ILE A 106 -9.08 -6.12 6.95
CA ILE A 106 -8.02 -5.37 7.64
C ILE A 106 -7.79 -4.03 6.95
N ALA A 107 -7.70 -4.02 5.61
CA ALA A 107 -7.48 -2.82 4.84
C ALA A 107 -8.57 -1.78 5.07
N THR A 108 -9.83 -2.19 4.92
CA THR A 108 -10.96 -1.26 5.05
C THR A 108 -11.14 -0.78 6.47
N GLU A 109 -11.02 -1.65 7.46
CA GLU A 109 -11.16 -1.26 8.86
C GLU A 109 -10.03 -0.33 9.31
N THR A 110 -8.80 -0.61 8.89
CA THR A 110 -7.64 0.22 9.28
C THR A 110 -7.74 1.61 8.65
N VAL A 111 -8.06 1.69 7.37
CA VAL A 111 -8.23 2.97 6.68
C VAL A 111 -9.38 3.76 7.28
N ALA A 112 -10.52 3.11 7.54
CA ALA A 112 -11.67 3.77 8.17
C ALA A 112 -11.31 4.32 9.55
N GLN A 113 -10.54 3.58 10.33
CA GLN A 113 -10.09 4.02 11.65
C GLN A 113 -9.18 5.24 11.55
N CYS A 114 -8.25 5.26 10.59
CA CYS A 114 -7.38 6.41 10.37
C CYS A 114 -8.18 7.66 10.00
N LEU A 115 -9.17 7.53 9.13
CA LEU A 115 -10.03 8.65 8.75
C LEU A 115 -10.86 9.15 9.93
N LYS A 116 -11.31 8.24 10.78
CA LYS A 116 -12.10 8.58 11.97
C LYS A 116 -11.27 9.32 13.01
N GLU A 117 -9.98 8.98 13.11
CA GLU A 117 -9.04 9.67 14.01
C GLU A 117 -8.69 11.08 13.53
N HIS A 118 -8.92 11.37 12.25
CA HIS A 118 -8.65 12.68 11.64
C HIS A 118 -9.87 13.19 10.87
N PRO A 119 -10.97 13.50 11.57
CA PRO A 119 -12.25 13.79 10.90
C PRO A 119 -12.25 15.06 10.04
N ASP A 120 -11.34 15.99 10.30
CA ASP A 120 -11.23 17.23 9.52
C ASP A 120 -10.32 17.08 8.29
N TYR A 121 -9.67 15.93 8.11
CA TYR A 121 -8.80 15.70 6.97
C TYR A 121 -9.59 15.04 5.84
N GLU A 122 -9.65 15.69 4.69
CA GLU A 122 -10.32 15.15 3.51
C GLU A 122 -9.38 14.21 2.75
N MET A 123 -9.83 12.97 2.55
CA MET A 123 -9.05 11.96 1.83
C MET A 123 -9.97 11.09 1.01
N LEU A 124 -9.70 10.99 -0.29
CA LEU A 124 -10.34 10.03 -1.17
C LEU A 124 -9.45 8.80 -1.27
N VAL A 125 -9.95 7.66 -0.86
CA VAL A 125 -9.20 6.39 -0.86
C VAL A 125 -9.78 5.47 -1.92
N HIS A 126 -8.92 4.98 -2.81
CA HIS A 126 -9.28 4.00 -3.82
C HIS A 126 -8.67 2.65 -3.43
N PHE A 127 -9.49 1.62 -3.40
CA PHE A 127 -8.99 0.26 -3.31
C PHE A 127 -8.99 -0.32 -4.72
N VAL A 128 -7.80 -0.50 -5.30
CA VAL A 128 -7.63 -0.93 -6.67
C VAL A 128 -7.66 -2.46 -6.71
N CYS A 129 -8.62 -3.00 -7.43
CA CYS A 129 -8.84 -4.44 -7.51
C CYS A 129 -8.23 -4.97 -8.80
N PHE A 130 -7.46 -6.07 -8.69
CA PHE A 130 -6.76 -6.65 -9.82
C PHE A 130 -7.68 -7.57 -10.65
N GLY A 131 -8.73 -8.14 -10.04
CA GLY A 131 -9.66 -9.03 -10.72
C GLY A 131 -11.04 -8.95 -10.11
N MET A 132 -12.02 -9.64 -10.76
CA MET A 132 -13.41 -9.60 -10.32
C MET A 132 -13.60 -10.13 -8.91
N ARG A 133 -12.82 -11.12 -8.50
CA ARG A 133 -12.94 -11.66 -7.14
C ARG A 133 -12.58 -10.62 -6.09
N ASP A 134 -11.51 -9.86 -6.31
CA ASP A 134 -11.12 -8.78 -5.40
C ASP A 134 -12.19 -7.71 -5.39
N TYR A 135 -12.70 -7.33 -6.55
CA TYR A 135 -13.75 -6.32 -6.67
C TYR A 135 -15.00 -6.74 -5.89
N ASP A 136 -15.44 -7.97 -6.05
CA ASP A 136 -16.63 -8.48 -5.35
C ASP A 136 -16.45 -8.46 -3.84
N ILE A 137 -15.26 -8.83 -3.36
CA ILE A 137 -14.95 -8.83 -1.93
C ILE A 137 -15.04 -7.40 -1.36
N TYR A 138 -14.40 -6.44 -2.01
CA TYR A 138 -14.41 -5.04 -1.54
C TYR A 138 -15.80 -4.41 -1.66
N GLU A 139 -16.52 -4.71 -2.73
CA GLU A 139 -17.88 -4.19 -2.91
C GLU A 139 -18.80 -4.68 -1.80
N GLU A 140 -18.70 -5.94 -1.40
CA GLU A 140 -19.50 -6.50 -0.33
C GLU A 140 -19.20 -5.85 1.04
N ILE A 141 -17.93 -5.52 1.30
CA ILE A 141 -17.51 -4.88 2.56
C ILE A 141 -17.91 -3.40 2.59
N LEU A 142 -17.71 -2.71 1.47
CA LEU A 142 -18.00 -1.29 1.36
C LEU A 142 -19.45 -1.04 1.02
#